data_a9ed30ef658b838b0559038ba152cbf6
#
_entry.id   a9ed30ef658b838b0559038ba152cbf6
#
_cell.length_a   1.000
_cell.length_b   1.000
_cell.length_c   1.000
_cell.angle_alpha   90.00
_cell.angle_beta   90.00
_cell.angle_gamma   90.00
#
_symmetry.space_group_name_H-M   'P 1'
#
loop_
_entity.id
_entity.type
_entity.pdbx_description
1 polymer ?
#
loop_
_entity_poly.entity_id
_entity_poly.type
_entity_poly.pdbx_seq_one_letter_code
_entity_poly.pdbx_strand_id
1 'polypeptide(L)'
;MKQMVFENFYQHETDVYSLEGFSPVIVDRAYLEKLGVTVHASEETYAKLEAGSRVFMERWKNRTVLPVQHLVLEDLVPEEVDTEIHNYTGRCPTLTFEINPVKGCNVGCQYCLVTDGVHEQQLVAYENYHLYVRYLLKEMNGTPTREVTAEELRRKDGLLKELAQCIEKNPAGKKDIERRITEVSRGKNWNHYYYFSPKTEALQEPTLRTGIAHRILKEFIRHYEEYPDSNARLFVASKAGAKHLLCEYEGETILDLFCQLKDKMQYNVSVSIMPDAFRDILEPYAAPIEERLKAVRLCREKGIPAEAALVQPIFTPYLTPEHIRSFFDRLRAEGIINYKPEFLTACMENLAMLGQILGHFDKDLERALYEDYIMPENSDHKKQRGRTAPDRALSIDNIRRMMDYTKQIGMSTSICYWVRKQLRIGNDLIPIINENGFQCLGYQSKLFKNQ
;
A
#
# COMPACT_ATOMS: atom_id res chain seq x y z
N MET A 1 -1.99 -16.23 24.77
CA MET A 1 -1.31 -15.15 23.98
C MET A 1 0.18 -15.18 24.30
N LYS A 2 1.01 -15.30 23.28
CA LYS A 2 2.47 -15.28 23.44
C LYS A 2 2.95 -13.90 23.02
N GLN A 3 3.50 -13.15 23.96
CA GLN A 3 4.07 -11.84 23.70
C GLN A 3 5.56 -11.97 23.33
N MET A 4 5.97 -11.29 22.28
CA MET A 4 7.34 -11.26 21.81
C MET A 4 7.81 -9.83 21.63
N VAL A 5 9.10 -9.60 21.87
CA VAL A 5 9.79 -8.34 21.58
C VAL A 5 10.86 -8.65 20.54
N PHE A 6 11.03 -7.80 19.56
CA PHE A 6 12.04 -7.95 18.51
C PHE A 6 12.60 -6.58 18.11
N GLU A 7 13.78 -6.60 17.50
CA GLU A 7 14.43 -5.41 16.96
C GLU A 7 14.11 -5.27 15.48
N ASN A 8 13.92 -4.04 15.02
CA ASN A 8 13.80 -3.73 13.60
C ASN A 8 15.14 -3.90 12.90
N PHE A 9 15.12 -4.32 11.64
CA PHE A 9 16.33 -4.42 10.81
C PHE A 9 16.90 -3.05 10.46
N TYR A 10 16.04 -2.05 10.41
CA TYR A 10 16.39 -0.67 10.12
C TYR A 10 15.73 0.24 11.14
N GLN A 11 16.45 1.23 11.56
CA GLN A 11 15.97 2.32 12.40
C GLN A 11 16.73 3.57 12.00
N HIS A 12 15.99 4.61 11.63
CA HIS A 12 16.59 5.89 11.35
C HIS A 12 16.90 6.61 12.66
N GLU A 13 18.01 7.36 12.68
CA GLU A 13 18.45 8.11 13.86
C GLU A 13 17.50 9.25 14.19
N THR A 14 16.82 9.79 13.17
CA THR A 14 15.92 10.92 13.28
C THR A 14 14.48 10.46 13.04
N ASP A 15 13.62 10.72 14.00
CA ASP A 15 12.17 10.64 13.86
C ASP A 15 11.54 12.03 14.08
N VAL A 16 10.21 12.11 13.93
CA VAL A 16 9.48 13.38 14.12
C VAL A 16 9.75 14.01 15.49
N TYR A 17 9.91 13.20 16.53
CA TYR A 17 10.06 13.66 17.92
C TYR A 17 11.49 14.04 18.28
N SER A 18 12.46 13.71 17.45
CA SER A 18 13.88 14.02 17.61
C SER A 18 14.35 15.23 16.80
N LEU A 19 13.44 15.88 16.05
CA LEU A 19 13.77 17.08 15.27
C LEU A 19 14.21 18.23 16.18
N GLU A 20 15.48 18.60 16.06
CA GLU A 20 16.07 19.67 16.86
C GLU A 20 15.42 21.04 16.56
N GLY A 21 15.02 21.76 17.61
CA GLY A 21 14.39 23.07 17.47
C GLY A 21 12.95 23.05 16.94
N PHE A 22 12.40 21.89 16.64
CA PHE A 22 11.01 21.79 16.21
C PHE A 22 10.06 21.89 17.41
N SER A 23 9.01 22.68 17.24
CA SER A 23 7.91 22.77 18.22
C SER A 23 6.60 22.94 17.45
N PRO A 24 5.65 22.01 17.60
CA PRO A 24 4.37 22.11 16.90
C PRO A 24 3.56 23.30 17.40
N VAL A 25 2.81 23.91 16.48
CA VAL A 25 1.93 25.05 16.76
C VAL A 25 0.49 24.72 16.36
N ILE A 26 -0.46 25.54 16.81
CA ILE A 26 -1.83 25.43 16.31
C ILE A 26 -1.89 25.97 14.90
N VAL A 27 -2.35 25.13 13.98
CA VAL A 27 -2.59 25.50 12.59
C VAL A 27 -4.05 25.90 12.44
N ASP A 28 -4.31 27.19 12.59
CA ASP A 28 -5.60 27.83 12.42
C ASP A 28 -5.58 28.80 11.23
N ARG A 29 -6.67 29.51 11.00
CA ARG A 29 -6.77 30.50 9.94
C ARG A 29 -5.68 31.58 10.07
N ALA A 30 -5.44 32.10 11.25
CA ALA A 30 -4.47 33.18 11.48
C ALA A 30 -3.04 32.71 11.19
N TYR A 31 -2.71 31.47 11.54
CA TYR A 31 -1.44 30.86 11.19
C TYR A 31 -1.26 30.73 9.67
N LEU A 32 -2.30 30.23 8.96
CA LEU A 32 -2.25 30.06 7.52
C LEU A 32 -2.15 31.39 6.77
N GLU A 33 -2.89 32.42 7.21
CA GLU A 33 -2.77 33.78 6.66
C GLU A 33 -1.35 34.37 6.87
N LYS A 34 -0.76 34.16 8.06
CA LYS A 34 0.62 34.57 8.35
C LYS A 34 1.63 33.79 7.50
N LEU A 35 1.38 32.54 7.20
CA LEU A 35 2.20 31.71 6.31
C LEU A 35 2.06 32.12 4.83
N GLY A 36 1.05 32.92 4.49
CA GLY A 36 0.79 33.37 3.14
C GLY A 36 0.00 32.39 2.29
N VAL A 37 -0.76 31.49 2.93
CA VAL A 37 -1.67 30.58 2.24
C VAL A 37 -2.80 31.35 1.59
N THR A 38 -2.96 31.23 0.28
CA THR A 38 -3.90 32.03 -0.52
C THR A 38 -5.24 31.35 -0.76
N VAL A 39 -5.34 30.05 -0.50
CA VAL A 39 -6.57 29.26 -0.68
C VAL A 39 -7.53 29.49 0.48
N HIS A 40 -8.75 29.89 0.15
CA HIS A 40 -9.81 30.04 1.14
C HIS A 40 -10.56 28.70 1.33
N ALA A 41 -10.40 28.14 2.53
CA ALA A 41 -11.14 26.96 2.95
C ALA A 41 -12.46 27.32 3.66
N SER A 42 -13.33 26.33 3.89
CA SER A 42 -14.51 26.50 4.73
C SER A 42 -14.14 26.60 6.21
N GLU A 43 -15.00 27.20 7.02
CA GLU A 43 -14.85 27.25 8.49
C GLU A 43 -14.69 25.83 9.07
N GLU A 44 -15.41 24.84 8.52
CA GLU A 44 -15.31 23.45 8.93
C GLU A 44 -13.90 22.89 8.66
N THR A 45 -13.29 23.25 7.54
CA THR A 45 -11.93 22.82 7.19
C THR A 45 -10.91 23.42 8.15
N TYR A 46 -11.01 24.72 8.46
CA TYR A 46 -10.14 25.39 9.45
C TYR A 46 -10.28 24.76 10.84
N ALA A 47 -11.52 24.52 11.30
CA ALA A 47 -11.77 23.88 12.59
C ALA A 47 -11.17 22.46 12.68
N LYS A 48 -11.25 21.67 11.61
CA LYS A 48 -10.65 20.34 11.54
C LYS A 48 -9.12 20.38 11.55
N LEU A 49 -8.53 21.34 10.86
CA LEU A 49 -7.08 21.52 10.82
C LEU A 49 -6.55 21.96 12.19
N GLU A 50 -7.25 22.88 12.85
CA GLU A 50 -6.95 23.30 14.22
C GLU A 50 -7.07 22.12 15.20
N ALA A 51 -8.16 21.36 15.14
CA ALA A 51 -8.33 20.18 15.98
C ALA A 51 -7.22 19.13 15.73
N GLY A 52 -6.87 18.89 14.47
CA GLY A 52 -5.75 18.00 14.12
C GLY A 52 -4.41 18.47 14.66
N SER A 53 -4.13 19.78 14.61
CA SER A 53 -2.88 20.32 15.19
C SER A 53 -2.84 20.22 16.71
N ARG A 54 -3.98 20.35 17.40
CA ARG A 54 -4.07 20.12 18.86
C ARG A 54 -3.74 18.67 19.22
N VAL A 55 -4.27 17.71 18.49
CA VAL A 55 -3.97 16.27 18.67
C VAL A 55 -2.47 16.02 18.45
N PHE A 56 -1.89 16.59 17.40
CA PHE A 56 -0.46 16.46 17.14
C PHE A 56 0.39 17.08 18.26
N MET A 57 0.04 18.26 18.76
CA MET A 57 0.73 18.88 19.90
C MET A 57 0.68 18.03 21.16
N GLU A 58 -0.44 17.37 21.43
CA GLU A 58 -0.58 16.49 22.58
C GLU A 58 0.30 15.25 22.45
N ARG A 59 0.32 14.62 21.27
CA ARG A 59 1.24 13.52 20.95
C ARG A 59 2.70 13.94 21.10
N TRP A 60 3.04 15.10 20.61
CA TRP A 60 4.38 15.67 20.74
C TRP A 60 4.80 15.82 22.18
N LYS A 61 3.95 16.40 23.02
CA LYS A 61 4.22 16.57 24.48
C LYS A 61 4.44 15.22 25.16
N ASN A 62 3.64 14.26 24.82
CA ASN A 62 3.69 12.93 25.43
C ASN A 62 4.79 12.05 24.82
N ARG A 63 5.52 12.54 23.80
CA ARG A 63 6.51 11.77 23.04
C ARG A 63 5.99 10.36 22.74
N THR A 64 4.77 10.29 22.22
CA THR A 64 4.14 9.04 21.85
C THR A 64 4.91 8.47 20.67
N VAL A 65 6.06 7.90 21.01
CA VAL A 65 6.95 7.25 20.07
C VAL A 65 6.21 6.04 19.50
N LEU A 66 6.21 5.98 18.23
CA LEU A 66 5.75 4.82 17.47
C LEU A 66 6.68 3.64 17.62
N PRO A 67 6.22 2.59 17.05
CA PRO A 67 5.44 1.58 17.69
C PRO A 67 6.33 0.72 18.50
N VAL A 68 5.80 0.37 19.58
CA VAL A 68 6.42 -0.64 20.40
C VAL A 68 6.44 -1.94 19.61
N GLN A 69 7.57 -2.52 19.59
CA GLN A 69 7.86 -3.83 19.00
C GLN A 69 7.29 -4.99 19.82
N HIS A 70 6.12 -4.77 20.41
CA HIS A 70 5.40 -5.82 21.13
C HIS A 70 4.46 -6.52 20.17
N LEU A 71 4.77 -7.77 19.88
CA LEU A 71 3.95 -8.63 19.07
C LEU A 71 3.18 -9.58 19.98
N VAL A 72 1.89 -9.65 19.78
CA VAL A 72 1.03 -10.68 20.33
C VAL A 72 0.76 -11.70 19.23
N LEU A 73 1.05 -12.97 19.50
CA LEU A 73 0.66 -14.06 18.63
C LEU A 73 -0.68 -14.62 19.11
N GLU A 74 -1.62 -14.68 18.20
CA GLU A 74 -2.96 -15.23 18.39
C GLU A 74 -3.27 -16.26 17.31
N ASP A 75 -4.14 -17.19 17.62
CA ASP A 75 -4.72 -18.06 16.61
C ASP A 75 -5.82 -17.31 15.87
N LEU A 76 -5.82 -17.48 14.55
CA LEU A 76 -6.90 -16.97 13.72
C LEU A 76 -8.18 -17.75 14.03
N VAL A 77 -9.21 -17.04 14.46
CA VAL A 77 -10.55 -17.61 14.66
C VAL A 77 -11.39 -17.34 13.41
N PRO A 78 -12.08 -18.34 12.84
CA PRO A 78 -12.86 -18.18 11.61
C PRO A 78 -13.85 -17.00 11.63
N GLU A 79 -14.44 -16.70 12.78
CA GLU A 79 -15.36 -15.56 12.96
C GLU A 79 -14.65 -14.20 12.85
N GLU A 80 -13.35 -14.11 13.17
CA GLU A 80 -12.56 -12.87 13.05
C GLU A 80 -12.05 -12.62 11.64
N VAL A 81 -11.87 -13.69 10.86
CA VAL A 81 -11.51 -13.62 9.44
C VAL A 81 -12.51 -12.79 8.65
N ASP A 82 -13.78 -12.86 9.05
CA ASP A 82 -14.92 -12.28 8.35
C ASP A 82 -14.95 -10.75 8.26
N THR A 83 -14.25 -10.02 9.11
CA THR A 83 -14.47 -8.58 9.21
C THR A 83 -13.34 -7.69 8.73
N GLU A 84 -12.09 -8.12 8.83
CA GLU A 84 -10.93 -7.30 8.51
C GLU A 84 -10.01 -7.88 7.43
N ILE A 85 -10.05 -9.19 7.24
CA ILE A 85 -9.16 -9.92 6.34
C ILE A 85 -9.67 -9.90 4.90
N HIS A 86 -10.99 -9.84 4.72
CA HIS A 86 -11.66 -9.81 3.41
C HIS A 86 -11.95 -8.40 2.94
N ASN A 87 -10.97 -7.51 2.93
CA ASN A 87 -11.13 -6.30 2.14
C ASN A 87 -10.97 -6.62 0.66
N TYR A 88 -11.97 -7.32 0.22
CA TYR A 88 -12.31 -7.44 -1.14
C TYR A 88 -12.66 -6.05 -1.66
N THR A 89 -11.79 -5.49 -2.47
CA THR A 89 -12.13 -4.28 -3.18
C THR A 89 -13.14 -4.65 -4.27
N GLY A 90 -14.39 -4.93 -3.89
CA GLY A 90 -15.50 -5.26 -4.80
C GLY A 90 -15.79 -4.22 -5.88
N ARG A 91 -14.91 -3.22 -6.00
CA ARG A 91 -14.92 -2.16 -7.00
C ARG A 91 -13.76 -2.25 -7.98
N CYS A 92 -12.79 -3.14 -7.75
CA CYS A 92 -11.67 -3.35 -8.66
C CYS A 92 -12.02 -4.47 -9.65
N PRO A 93 -11.91 -4.27 -10.98
CA PRO A 93 -12.14 -5.32 -11.97
C PRO A 93 -11.11 -6.45 -11.89
N THR A 94 -9.93 -6.17 -11.35
CA THR A 94 -8.99 -7.19 -10.91
C THR A 94 -9.34 -7.57 -9.49
N LEU A 95 -9.98 -8.69 -9.29
CA LEU A 95 -10.21 -9.25 -7.97
C LEU A 95 -8.88 -9.51 -7.29
N THR A 96 -8.61 -8.73 -6.26
CA THR A 96 -7.42 -8.93 -5.46
C THR A 96 -7.85 -9.44 -4.09
N PHE A 97 -7.41 -10.63 -3.73
CA PHE A 97 -7.54 -11.15 -2.38
C PHE A 97 -6.45 -10.55 -1.52
N GLU A 98 -6.84 -9.96 -0.41
CA GLU A 98 -5.89 -9.39 0.54
C GLU A 98 -5.49 -10.44 1.58
N ILE A 99 -4.21 -10.62 1.75
CA ILE A 99 -3.63 -11.49 2.79
C ILE A 99 -3.04 -10.58 3.86
N ASN A 100 -3.74 -10.39 4.96
CA ASN A 100 -3.35 -9.51 6.05
C ASN A 100 -3.09 -10.30 7.35
N PRO A 101 -1.91 -10.92 7.54
CA PRO A 101 -1.63 -11.76 8.69
C PRO A 101 -1.39 -10.99 10.00
N VAL A 102 -1.29 -9.66 9.92
CA VAL A 102 -0.99 -8.79 11.07
C VAL A 102 -1.95 -7.62 11.10
N LYS A 103 -2.48 -7.31 12.29
CA LYS A 103 -3.08 -6.02 12.62
C LYS A 103 -1.99 -5.10 13.15
N GLY A 104 -1.93 -3.86 12.63
CA GLY A 104 -0.85 -2.94 12.91
C GLY A 104 0.38 -3.14 12.01
N CYS A 105 1.27 -2.17 12.02
CA CYS A 105 2.46 -2.15 11.17
C CYS A 105 3.63 -1.54 11.93
N ASN A 106 4.77 -2.21 11.93
CA ASN A 106 5.96 -1.74 12.63
C ASN A 106 6.78 -0.69 11.87
N VAL A 107 6.43 -0.39 10.63
CA VAL A 107 7.17 0.61 9.82
C VAL A 107 6.99 2.03 10.32
N GLY A 108 5.85 2.32 10.94
CA GLY A 108 5.61 3.60 11.60
C GLY A 108 5.46 4.82 10.69
N CYS A 109 5.04 4.63 9.44
CA CYS A 109 4.86 5.75 8.50
C CYS A 109 3.89 6.80 9.04
N GLN A 110 4.36 8.03 9.23
CA GLN A 110 3.59 9.13 9.82
C GLN A 110 2.42 9.61 8.95
N TYR A 111 2.46 9.34 7.67
CA TYR A 111 1.42 9.67 6.70
C TYR A 111 0.44 8.50 6.43
N CYS A 112 0.55 7.39 7.14
CA CYS A 112 -0.18 6.16 6.81
C CYS A 112 -1.70 6.35 6.94
N LEU A 113 -2.40 6.03 5.86
CA LEU A 113 -3.87 6.09 5.81
C LEU A 113 -4.55 4.95 6.54
N VAL A 114 -3.90 3.80 6.55
CA VAL A 114 -4.49 2.58 7.11
C VAL A 114 -4.62 2.67 8.62
N THR A 115 -3.65 3.33 9.23
CA THR A 115 -3.61 3.54 10.68
C THR A 115 -4.22 4.88 11.09
N ASP A 116 -4.70 5.71 10.11
CA ASP A 116 -5.22 7.07 10.34
C ASP A 116 -4.31 7.93 11.24
N GLY A 117 -2.96 7.71 11.13
CA GLY A 117 -1.97 8.35 12.00
C GLY A 117 -1.95 7.79 13.44
N VAL A 118 -2.83 6.88 13.77
CA VAL A 118 -2.81 6.14 15.03
C VAL A 118 -2.06 4.84 14.80
N HIS A 119 -0.82 4.80 15.23
CA HIS A 119 -0.08 3.55 15.27
C HIS A 119 -0.48 2.80 16.52
N GLU A 120 -1.03 1.63 16.35
CA GLU A 120 -1.31 0.76 17.46
C GLU A 120 0.01 0.43 18.17
N GLN A 121 0.06 0.65 19.47
CA GLN A 121 1.25 0.34 20.28
C GLN A 121 1.52 -1.17 20.36
N GLN A 122 0.57 -1.98 19.94
CA GLN A 122 0.64 -3.43 19.97
C GLN A 122 0.31 -4.00 18.60
N LEU A 123 1.19 -4.85 18.12
CA LEU A 123 0.96 -5.61 16.89
C LEU A 123 0.32 -6.94 17.25
N VAL A 124 -0.70 -7.34 16.51
CA VAL A 124 -1.32 -8.66 16.65
C VAL A 124 -1.08 -9.45 15.37
N ALA A 125 -0.37 -10.56 15.46
CA ALA A 125 -0.15 -11.45 14.33
C ALA A 125 -0.85 -12.80 14.55
N TYR A 126 -1.46 -13.30 13.48
CA TYR A 126 -2.12 -14.58 13.49
C TYR A 126 -1.13 -15.70 13.14
N GLU A 127 -0.77 -16.51 14.15
CA GLU A 127 0.26 -17.54 14.01
C GLU A 127 -0.11 -18.60 12.97
N ASN A 128 -1.39 -18.96 12.88
CA ASN A 128 -1.93 -19.98 11.99
C ASN A 128 -2.51 -19.41 10.67
N TYR A 129 -2.23 -18.15 10.31
CA TYR A 129 -2.78 -17.49 9.12
C TYR A 129 -2.52 -18.23 7.81
N HIS A 130 -1.41 -18.96 7.72
CA HIS A 130 -1.06 -19.79 6.57
C HIS A 130 -2.11 -20.89 6.28
N LEU A 131 -2.80 -21.40 7.29
CA LEU A 131 -3.88 -22.38 7.12
C LEU A 131 -5.08 -21.76 6.39
N TYR A 132 -5.35 -20.49 6.68
CA TYR A 132 -6.35 -19.72 5.96
C TYR A 132 -5.97 -19.47 4.50
N VAL A 133 -4.71 -19.12 4.23
CA VAL A 133 -4.21 -18.98 2.85
C VAL A 133 -4.33 -20.31 2.09
N ARG A 134 -3.99 -21.43 2.73
CA ARG A 134 -4.20 -22.77 2.19
C ARG A 134 -5.65 -23.02 1.78
N TYR A 135 -6.57 -22.67 2.67
CA TYR A 135 -8.00 -22.80 2.42
C TYR A 135 -8.44 -21.92 1.23
N LEU A 136 -8.04 -20.65 1.20
CA LEU A 136 -8.37 -19.75 0.10
C LEU A 136 -7.86 -20.28 -1.25
N LEU A 137 -6.60 -20.69 -1.31
CA LEU A 137 -6.00 -21.22 -2.52
C LEU A 137 -6.73 -22.48 -3.02
N LYS A 138 -7.04 -23.40 -2.11
CA LYS A 138 -7.76 -24.64 -2.42
C LYS A 138 -9.17 -24.37 -2.94
N GLU A 139 -9.94 -23.53 -2.25
CA GLU A 139 -11.33 -23.27 -2.60
C GLU A 139 -11.49 -22.44 -3.86
N MET A 140 -10.56 -21.49 -4.11
CA MET A 140 -10.64 -20.59 -5.26
C MET A 140 -9.98 -21.14 -6.53
N ASN A 141 -8.95 -21.98 -6.39
CA ASN A 141 -8.13 -22.41 -7.53
C ASN A 141 -8.03 -23.95 -7.68
N GLY A 142 -8.65 -24.70 -6.79
CA GLY A 142 -8.48 -26.17 -6.70
C GLY A 142 -9.05 -26.98 -7.87
N THR A 143 -9.73 -26.33 -8.83
CA THR A 143 -10.22 -27.01 -10.03
C THR A 143 -10.24 -26.05 -11.22
N PRO A 144 -9.09 -25.78 -11.85
CA PRO A 144 -8.98 -24.79 -12.93
C PRO A 144 -9.82 -25.10 -14.17
N THR A 145 -10.27 -26.33 -14.35
CA THR A 145 -10.95 -26.82 -15.57
C THR A 145 -12.34 -27.34 -15.33
N ARG A 146 -12.81 -27.41 -14.08
CA ARG A 146 -14.14 -27.91 -13.77
C ARG A 146 -15.14 -26.76 -13.70
N GLU A 147 -16.24 -26.88 -14.44
CA GLU A 147 -17.42 -26.06 -14.20
C GLU A 147 -17.93 -26.30 -12.77
N VAL A 148 -17.79 -25.29 -11.93
CA VAL A 148 -18.34 -25.31 -10.58
C VAL A 148 -19.73 -24.68 -10.67
N THR A 149 -20.75 -25.43 -10.29
CA THR A 149 -22.12 -24.90 -10.31
C THR A 149 -22.31 -23.86 -9.22
N ALA A 150 -23.22 -22.90 -9.44
CA ALA A 150 -23.58 -21.90 -8.42
C ALA A 150 -24.07 -22.57 -7.14
N GLU A 151 -24.63 -23.78 -7.23
CA GLU A 151 -25.11 -24.55 -6.09
C GLU A 151 -23.96 -25.22 -5.32
N GLU A 152 -22.95 -25.75 -6.01
CA GLU A 152 -21.72 -26.26 -5.37
C GLU A 152 -20.99 -25.13 -4.64
N LEU A 153 -20.91 -23.95 -5.25
CA LEU A 153 -20.35 -22.76 -4.61
C LEU A 153 -21.15 -22.33 -3.38
N ARG A 154 -22.49 -22.40 -3.43
CA ARG A 154 -23.36 -22.08 -2.26
C ARG A 154 -23.28 -23.10 -1.15
N ARG A 155 -22.95 -24.35 -1.47
CA ARG A 155 -22.77 -25.44 -0.49
C ARG A 155 -21.41 -25.45 0.19
N LYS A 156 -20.44 -24.75 -0.36
CA LYS A 156 -19.13 -24.59 0.27
C LYS A 156 -19.24 -23.55 1.38
N ASP A 157 -19.52 -24.08 2.58
CA ASP A 157 -19.63 -23.30 3.81
C ASP A 157 -18.42 -22.42 4.03
N GLY A 158 -18.30 -21.33 4.27
CA GLY A 158 -17.17 -20.44 4.49
C GLY A 158 -17.12 -19.34 3.46
N LEU A 159 -16.47 -19.55 2.33
CA LEU A 159 -16.15 -18.47 1.40
C LEU A 159 -17.39 -17.75 0.83
N LEU A 160 -18.46 -18.49 0.54
CA LEU A 160 -19.71 -17.87 0.06
C LEU A 160 -20.51 -17.20 1.17
N LYS A 161 -20.44 -17.73 2.38
CA LYS A 161 -20.97 -17.07 3.56
C LYS A 161 -20.26 -15.76 3.80
N GLU A 162 -18.96 -15.74 3.63
CA GLU A 162 -18.11 -14.56 3.69
C GLU A 162 -18.43 -13.56 2.57
N LEU A 163 -18.56 -14.04 1.32
CA LEU A 163 -18.99 -13.20 0.20
C LEU A 163 -20.40 -12.63 0.43
N ALA A 164 -21.32 -13.40 0.99
CA ALA A 164 -22.66 -12.93 1.34
C ALA A 164 -22.60 -11.84 2.42
N GLN A 165 -21.79 -12.01 3.45
CA GLN A 165 -21.58 -11.01 4.50
C GLN A 165 -20.90 -9.74 3.96
N CYS A 166 -19.94 -9.88 3.02
CA CYS A 166 -19.37 -8.74 2.31
C CYS A 166 -20.43 -7.96 1.52
N ILE A 167 -21.39 -8.65 0.92
CA ILE A 167 -22.53 -8.04 0.22
C ILE A 167 -23.40 -7.28 1.20
N GLU A 168 -23.71 -7.86 2.35
CA GLU A 168 -24.54 -7.23 3.38
C GLU A 168 -23.86 -5.99 3.97
N LYS A 169 -22.57 -6.06 4.24
CA LYS A 169 -21.78 -4.92 4.78
C LYS A 169 -21.50 -3.82 3.75
N ASN A 170 -21.48 -4.15 2.46
CA ASN A 170 -21.22 -3.20 1.38
C ASN A 170 -22.24 -3.36 0.23
N PRO A 171 -23.49 -2.90 0.39
CA PRO A 171 -24.53 -3.01 -0.63
C PRO A 171 -24.14 -2.38 -1.97
N ALA A 172 -23.28 -1.36 -1.97
CA ALA A 172 -22.77 -0.74 -3.20
C ALA A 172 -21.89 -1.67 -4.04
N GLY A 173 -21.25 -2.65 -3.41
CA GLY A 173 -20.46 -3.70 -4.07
C GLY A 173 -21.26 -4.93 -4.51
N LYS A 174 -22.54 -5.03 -4.14
CA LYS A 174 -23.38 -6.21 -4.36
C LYS A 174 -23.38 -6.68 -5.81
N LYS A 175 -23.60 -5.79 -6.74
CA LYS A 175 -23.66 -6.12 -8.18
C LYS A 175 -22.32 -6.68 -8.71
N ASP A 176 -21.21 -6.15 -8.25
CA ASP A 176 -19.89 -6.63 -8.67
C ASP A 176 -19.58 -8.00 -8.08
N ILE A 177 -19.95 -8.23 -6.82
CA ILE A 177 -19.77 -9.53 -6.15
C ILE A 177 -20.69 -10.58 -6.79
N GLU A 178 -21.97 -10.27 -7.05
CA GLU A 178 -22.91 -11.17 -7.72
C GLU A 178 -22.46 -11.52 -9.14
N ARG A 179 -21.98 -10.52 -9.88
CA ARG A 179 -21.41 -10.76 -11.22
C ARG A 179 -20.26 -11.75 -11.19
N ARG A 180 -19.37 -11.62 -10.22
CA ARG A 180 -18.18 -12.47 -10.09
C ARG A 180 -18.49 -13.87 -9.59
N ILE A 181 -19.43 -14.01 -8.64
CA ILE A 181 -19.98 -15.33 -8.29
C ILE A 181 -20.52 -15.99 -9.54
N THR A 182 -21.20 -15.25 -10.42
CA THR A 182 -21.72 -15.75 -11.68
C THR A 182 -20.62 -16.11 -12.68
N GLU A 183 -19.54 -15.31 -12.76
CA GLU A 183 -18.40 -15.57 -13.64
C GLU A 183 -17.62 -16.80 -13.20
N VAL A 184 -17.42 -17.00 -11.90
CA VAL A 184 -16.82 -18.24 -11.34
C VAL A 184 -17.71 -19.44 -11.60
N SER A 185 -19.02 -19.32 -11.38
CA SER A 185 -19.99 -20.39 -11.61
C SER A 185 -20.05 -20.84 -13.08
N ARG A 186 -19.63 -19.99 -13.99
CA ARG A 186 -19.61 -20.28 -15.45
C ARG A 186 -18.26 -20.80 -15.95
N GLY A 187 -17.33 -21.13 -15.06
CA GLY A 187 -16.01 -21.63 -15.44
C GLY A 187 -15.15 -20.63 -16.22
N LYS A 188 -15.45 -19.33 -16.13
CA LYS A 188 -14.61 -18.32 -16.76
C LYS A 188 -13.31 -18.17 -16.01
N ASN A 189 -12.21 -18.13 -16.76
CA ASN A 189 -10.87 -17.97 -16.22
C ASN A 189 -10.79 -16.74 -15.32
N TRP A 190 -10.47 -16.98 -14.07
CA TRP A 190 -10.29 -15.97 -13.08
C TRP A 190 -8.82 -15.63 -12.95
N ASN A 191 -8.51 -14.32 -13.02
CA ASN A 191 -7.23 -13.82 -12.57
C ASN A 191 -7.30 -13.71 -11.06
N HIS A 192 -6.73 -14.68 -10.37
CA HIS A 192 -6.70 -14.72 -8.92
C HIS A 192 -5.44 -14.01 -8.43
N TYR A 193 -5.57 -12.71 -8.15
CA TYR A 193 -4.49 -11.93 -7.56
C TYR A 193 -4.57 -12.01 -6.05
N TYR A 194 -3.48 -12.36 -5.44
CA TYR A 194 -3.32 -12.36 -4.00
C TYR A 194 -2.33 -11.26 -3.65
N TYR A 195 -2.79 -10.24 -2.93
CA TYR A 195 -1.95 -9.13 -2.49
C TYR A 195 -1.52 -9.38 -1.05
N PHE A 196 -0.23 -9.58 -0.85
CA PHE A 196 0.32 -9.80 0.47
C PHE A 196 0.43 -8.47 1.23
N SER A 197 -0.31 -8.35 2.30
CA SER A 197 -0.36 -7.23 3.24
C SER A 197 -0.56 -5.84 2.63
N PRO A 198 -1.62 -5.59 1.83
CA PRO A 198 -1.86 -4.26 1.30
C PRO A 198 -2.13 -3.19 2.36
N LYS A 199 -2.49 -3.57 3.58
CA LYS A 199 -2.76 -2.68 4.70
C LYS A 199 -1.56 -2.45 5.61
N THR A 200 -0.58 -3.34 5.57
CA THR A 200 0.60 -3.31 6.43
C THR A 200 1.84 -3.61 5.59
N GLU A 201 3.03 -3.61 6.19
CA GLU A 201 4.22 -4.09 5.51
C GLU A 201 4.22 -5.62 5.46
N ALA A 202 4.31 -6.19 4.27
CA ALA A 202 4.27 -7.63 4.06
C ALA A 202 5.43 -8.37 4.73
N LEU A 203 6.61 -7.77 4.62
CA LEU A 203 7.88 -8.30 5.10
C LEU A 203 8.37 -7.58 6.36
N GLN A 204 7.43 -7.20 7.24
CA GLN A 204 7.80 -6.61 8.51
C GLN A 204 8.43 -7.65 9.44
N GLU A 205 9.34 -7.21 10.32
CA GLU A 205 10.10 -8.07 11.21
C GLU A 205 9.22 -9.04 12.04
N PRO A 206 8.04 -8.65 12.53
CA PRO A 206 7.15 -9.60 13.21
C PRO A 206 6.81 -10.82 12.37
N THR A 207 6.44 -10.62 11.10
CA THR A 207 6.06 -11.75 10.22
C THR A 207 7.26 -12.60 9.80
N LEU A 208 8.43 -11.99 9.69
CA LEU A 208 9.66 -12.67 9.32
C LEU A 208 10.19 -13.52 10.47
N ARG A 209 10.38 -12.90 11.65
CA ARG A 209 10.97 -13.56 12.80
C ARG A 209 10.10 -14.66 13.43
N THR A 210 8.80 -14.59 13.22
CA THR A 210 7.87 -15.66 13.63
C THR A 210 7.65 -16.71 12.56
N GLY A 211 8.22 -16.53 11.35
CA GLY A 211 8.03 -17.43 10.22
C GLY A 211 6.64 -17.36 9.57
N ILE A 212 5.78 -16.42 9.97
CA ILE A 212 4.44 -16.27 9.40
C ILE A 212 4.53 -16.00 7.90
N ALA A 213 5.40 -15.06 7.47
CA ALA A 213 5.59 -14.76 6.06
C ALA A 213 6.11 -16.00 5.28
N HIS A 214 7.08 -16.71 5.83
CA HIS A 214 7.63 -17.93 5.22
C HIS A 214 6.56 -19.01 5.05
N ARG A 215 5.76 -19.29 6.10
CA ARG A 215 4.69 -20.27 6.03
C ARG A 215 3.61 -19.90 5.00
N ILE A 216 3.27 -18.61 4.89
CA ILE A 216 2.33 -18.15 3.85
C ILE A 216 2.90 -18.40 2.45
N LEU A 217 4.16 -18.06 2.19
CA LEU A 217 4.80 -18.30 0.89
C LEU A 217 4.89 -19.80 0.57
N LYS A 218 5.20 -20.65 1.55
CA LYS A 218 5.21 -22.11 1.41
C LYS A 218 3.83 -22.67 1.02
N GLU A 219 2.72 -22.05 1.44
CA GLU A 219 1.39 -22.46 1.00
C GLU A 219 1.16 -22.20 -0.50
N PHE A 220 1.70 -21.10 -1.03
CA PHE A 220 1.67 -20.84 -2.48
C PHE A 220 2.52 -21.86 -3.25
N ILE A 221 3.73 -22.15 -2.77
CA ILE A 221 4.62 -23.14 -3.40
C ILE A 221 3.90 -24.50 -3.46
N ARG A 222 3.40 -24.98 -2.33
CA ARG A 222 2.67 -26.25 -2.26
C ARG A 222 1.44 -26.25 -3.18
N HIS A 223 0.71 -25.14 -3.26
CA HIS A 223 -0.43 -25.01 -4.14
C HIS A 223 -0.04 -25.19 -5.61
N TYR A 224 1.09 -24.62 -6.06
CA TYR A 224 1.55 -24.77 -7.43
C TYR A 224 2.16 -26.15 -7.73
N GLU A 225 2.69 -26.85 -6.74
CA GLU A 225 3.11 -28.25 -6.87
C GLU A 225 1.89 -29.14 -7.08
N GLU A 226 0.80 -28.90 -6.35
CA GLU A 226 -0.44 -29.65 -6.47
C GLU A 226 -1.25 -29.25 -7.72
N TYR A 227 -1.21 -27.95 -8.10
CA TYR A 227 -1.96 -27.37 -9.23
C TYR A 227 -1.04 -26.50 -10.11
N PRO A 228 -0.17 -27.10 -10.95
CA PRO A 228 0.80 -26.36 -11.79
C PRO A 228 0.16 -25.33 -12.71
N ASP A 229 -1.05 -25.62 -13.22
CA ASP A 229 -1.82 -24.76 -14.13
C ASP A 229 -2.65 -23.69 -13.41
N SER A 230 -2.50 -23.56 -12.10
CA SER A 230 -3.25 -22.57 -11.31
C SER A 230 -2.99 -21.15 -11.81
N ASN A 231 -4.08 -20.38 -11.89
CA ASN A 231 -4.07 -18.96 -12.24
C ASN A 231 -3.82 -18.03 -11.06
N ALA A 232 -3.60 -18.58 -9.86
CA ALA A 232 -3.21 -17.76 -8.71
C ALA A 232 -1.92 -17.00 -9.01
N ARG A 233 -1.88 -15.72 -8.59
CA ARG A 233 -0.68 -14.88 -8.76
C ARG A 233 -0.48 -14.08 -7.47
N LEU A 234 0.71 -14.18 -6.91
CA LEU A 234 1.08 -13.46 -5.71
C LEU A 234 1.67 -12.10 -6.08
N PHE A 235 1.19 -11.07 -5.44
CA PHE A 235 1.69 -9.71 -5.55
C PHE A 235 2.20 -9.25 -4.19
N VAL A 236 3.43 -8.77 -4.15
CA VAL A 236 4.05 -8.22 -2.96
C VAL A 236 4.49 -6.79 -3.27
N ALA A 237 3.99 -5.82 -2.53
CA ALA A 237 4.48 -4.45 -2.56
C ALA A 237 5.04 -4.10 -1.19
N SER A 238 6.28 -3.63 -1.14
CA SER A 238 7.00 -3.57 0.14
C SER A 238 7.97 -2.39 0.22
N LYS A 239 8.16 -1.89 1.44
CA LYS A 239 9.24 -0.99 1.85
C LYS A 239 10.44 -1.76 2.42
N ALA A 240 10.45 -3.07 2.26
CA ALA A 240 11.51 -3.94 2.74
C ALA A 240 12.84 -3.68 2.02
N GLY A 241 13.93 -3.78 2.77
CA GLY A 241 15.29 -3.77 2.23
C GLY A 241 15.87 -5.17 2.12
N ALA A 242 17.12 -5.25 1.69
CA ALA A 242 17.83 -6.50 1.48
C ALA A 242 17.83 -7.43 2.71
N LYS A 243 17.99 -6.90 3.92
CA LYS A 243 17.98 -7.71 5.16
C LYS A 243 16.65 -8.45 5.36
N HIS A 244 15.52 -7.86 4.95
CA HIS A 244 14.24 -8.52 5.04
C HIS A 244 14.14 -9.72 4.08
N LEU A 245 14.63 -9.56 2.83
CA LEU A 245 14.65 -10.67 1.86
C LEU A 245 15.59 -11.80 2.25
N LEU A 246 16.66 -11.47 2.95
CA LEU A 246 17.65 -12.43 3.42
C LEU A 246 17.34 -12.96 4.83
N CYS A 247 16.21 -12.60 5.41
CA CYS A 247 15.79 -13.15 6.69
C CYS A 247 15.44 -14.63 6.55
N GLU A 248 16.13 -15.45 7.33
CA GLU A 248 15.99 -16.90 7.33
C GLU A 248 14.98 -17.35 8.40
N TYR A 249 14.18 -18.34 8.04
CA TYR A 249 13.36 -19.10 8.96
C TYR A 249 13.33 -20.56 8.51
N GLU A 250 13.68 -21.47 9.42
CA GLU A 250 13.77 -22.91 9.14
C GLU A 250 14.65 -23.27 7.92
N GLY A 251 15.76 -22.56 7.75
CA GLY A 251 16.77 -22.84 6.71
C GLY A 251 16.48 -22.24 5.34
N GLU A 252 15.41 -21.44 5.18
CA GLU A 252 15.09 -20.77 3.92
C GLU A 252 14.89 -19.27 4.13
N THR A 253 15.41 -18.47 3.21
CA THR A 253 15.18 -17.02 3.19
C THR A 253 13.91 -16.68 2.42
N ILE A 254 13.37 -15.46 2.61
CA ILE A 254 12.27 -14.94 1.77
C ILE A 254 12.69 -14.94 0.31
N LEU A 255 13.94 -14.60 0.01
CA LEU A 255 14.46 -14.58 -1.37
C LEU A 255 14.44 -15.99 -2.00
N ASP A 256 14.78 -17.04 -1.25
CA ASP A 256 14.72 -18.42 -1.73
C ASP A 256 13.27 -18.84 -2.07
N LEU A 257 12.31 -18.46 -1.21
CA LEU A 257 10.89 -18.72 -1.45
C LEU A 257 10.37 -17.92 -2.65
N PHE A 258 10.81 -16.69 -2.82
CA PHE A 258 10.47 -15.90 -4.00
C PHE A 258 11.05 -16.50 -5.29
N CYS A 259 12.25 -17.08 -5.24
CA CYS A 259 12.84 -17.79 -6.38
C CYS A 259 11.97 -18.97 -6.82
N GLN A 260 11.40 -19.72 -5.88
CA GLN A 260 10.50 -20.83 -6.16
C GLN A 260 9.17 -20.36 -6.78
N LEU A 261 8.77 -19.11 -6.48
CA LEU A 261 7.51 -18.49 -6.94
C LEU A 261 7.67 -17.58 -8.16
N LYS A 262 8.87 -17.37 -8.71
CA LYS A 262 9.19 -16.31 -9.68
C LYS A 262 8.27 -16.24 -10.90
N ASP A 263 7.75 -17.37 -11.37
CA ASP A 263 6.86 -17.42 -12.53
C ASP A 263 5.38 -17.12 -12.16
N LYS A 264 5.07 -17.05 -10.89
CA LYS A 264 3.72 -16.92 -10.33
C LYS A 264 3.57 -15.71 -9.41
N MET A 265 4.62 -14.92 -9.24
CA MET A 265 4.62 -13.76 -8.36
C MET A 265 5.22 -12.53 -9.01
N GLN A 266 5.00 -11.39 -8.36
CA GLN A 266 5.67 -10.13 -8.68
C GLN A 266 5.97 -9.38 -7.38
N TYR A 267 7.20 -8.86 -7.30
CA TYR A 267 7.63 -7.95 -6.25
C TYR A 267 7.65 -6.52 -6.79
N ASN A 268 7.05 -5.57 -6.06
CA ASN A 268 7.13 -4.16 -6.36
C ASN A 268 7.67 -3.39 -5.16
N VAL A 269 8.64 -2.52 -5.41
CA VAL A 269 9.14 -1.64 -4.36
C VAL A 269 8.13 -0.52 -4.10
N SER A 270 7.89 -0.22 -2.82
CA SER A 270 7.11 0.96 -2.41
C SER A 270 8.06 2.07 -2.00
N VAL A 271 7.96 3.22 -2.65
CA VAL A 271 8.83 4.36 -2.40
C VAL A 271 8.13 5.67 -2.70
N SER A 272 8.30 6.66 -1.83
CA SER A 272 7.75 8.01 -2.00
C SER A 272 8.74 8.93 -2.70
N ILE A 273 8.23 9.85 -3.53
CA ILE A 273 9.05 10.90 -4.16
C ILE A 273 9.20 12.07 -3.17
N MET A 274 10.33 12.07 -2.47
CA MET A 274 10.72 13.11 -1.52
C MET A 274 12.23 12.98 -1.22
N PRO A 275 12.89 14.00 -0.67
CA PRO A 275 14.27 13.88 -0.18
C PRO A 275 14.42 12.74 0.83
N ASP A 276 15.57 12.07 0.81
CA ASP A 276 15.84 10.90 1.67
C ASP A 276 15.71 11.26 3.16
N ALA A 277 16.32 12.38 3.58
CA ALA A 277 16.25 12.84 4.96
C ALA A 277 14.80 13.06 5.46
N PHE A 278 13.92 13.58 4.60
CA PHE A 278 12.50 13.76 4.94
C PHE A 278 11.77 12.41 4.99
N ARG A 279 12.10 11.49 4.08
CA ARG A 279 11.55 10.13 4.08
C ARG A 279 11.93 9.39 5.36
N ASP A 280 13.17 9.50 5.79
CA ASP A 280 13.67 8.82 6.98
C ASP A 280 12.92 9.27 8.25
N ILE A 281 12.60 10.56 8.34
CA ILE A 281 11.77 11.10 9.43
C ILE A 281 10.33 10.55 9.39
N LEU A 282 9.76 10.46 8.20
CA LEU A 282 8.36 10.02 8.04
C LEU A 282 8.19 8.50 8.01
N GLU A 283 9.25 7.75 7.79
CA GLU A 283 9.24 6.28 7.71
C GLU A 283 10.32 5.68 8.66
N PRO A 284 10.25 5.94 9.97
CA PRO A 284 11.38 5.74 10.92
C PRO A 284 11.91 4.30 11.00
N TYR A 285 11.10 3.31 10.65
CA TYR A 285 11.50 1.88 10.69
C TYR A 285 11.45 1.20 9.33
N ALA A 286 11.19 1.94 8.24
CA ALA A 286 11.32 1.39 6.91
C ALA A 286 12.78 1.26 6.49
N ALA A 287 13.08 0.38 5.57
CA ALA A 287 14.40 0.34 4.97
C ALA A 287 14.72 1.67 4.24
N PRO A 288 15.94 2.19 4.34
CA PRO A 288 16.39 3.30 3.49
C PRO A 288 16.19 2.99 2.00
N ILE A 289 16.02 4.01 1.18
CA ILE A 289 15.72 3.79 -0.24
C ILE A 289 16.77 2.93 -0.94
N GLU A 290 18.06 3.11 -0.62
CA GLU A 290 19.15 2.31 -1.19
C GLU A 290 18.99 0.81 -0.85
N GLU A 291 18.58 0.49 0.35
CA GLU A 291 18.34 -0.89 0.76
C GLU A 291 17.09 -1.47 0.09
N ARG A 292 16.04 -0.64 -0.16
CA ARG A 292 14.86 -1.07 -0.96
C ARG A 292 15.26 -1.34 -2.41
N LEU A 293 16.06 -0.48 -3.01
CA LEU A 293 16.58 -0.67 -4.37
C LEU A 293 17.51 -1.87 -4.46
N LYS A 294 18.33 -2.12 -3.43
CA LYS A 294 19.12 -3.34 -3.32
C LYS A 294 18.24 -4.59 -3.26
N ALA A 295 17.10 -4.54 -2.57
CA ALA A 295 16.14 -5.64 -2.57
C ALA A 295 15.57 -5.90 -3.99
N VAL A 296 15.25 -4.84 -4.76
CA VAL A 296 14.86 -4.96 -6.17
C VAL A 296 15.96 -5.65 -6.99
N ARG A 297 17.20 -5.22 -6.83
CA ARG A 297 18.35 -5.81 -7.53
C ARG A 297 18.50 -7.29 -7.22
N LEU A 298 18.44 -7.68 -5.94
CA LEU A 298 18.50 -9.10 -5.52
C LEU A 298 17.36 -9.92 -6.16
N CYS A 299 16.14 -9.40 -6.18
CA CYS A 299 15.02 -10.07 -6.86
C CYS A 299 15.31 -10.27 -8.35
N ARG A 300 15.75 -9.22 -9.05
CA ARG A 300 16.01 -9.28 -10.51
C ARG A 300 17.15 -10.21 -10.86
N GLU A 301 18.25 -10.21 -10.10
CA GLU A 301 19.39 -11.13 -10.27
C GLU A 301 18.97 -12.60 -10.16
N LYS A 302 17.92 -12.89 -9.40
CA LYS A 302 17.33 -14.21 -9.26
C LYS A 302 16.20 -14.49 -10.28
N GLY A 303 15.91 -13.55 -11.18
CA GLY A 303 14.85 -13.67 -12.18
C GLY A 303 13.44 -13.50 -11.63
N ILE A 304 13.30 -12.95 -10.43
CA ILE A 304 12.01 -12.59 -9.84
C ILE A 304 11.54 -11.28 -10.47
N PRO A 305 10.30 -11.19 -11.02
CA PRO A 305 9.75 -9.96 -11.58
C PRO A 305 9.71 -8.84 -10.53
N ALA A 306 10.49 -7.79 -10.73
CA ALA A 306 10.60 -6.63 -9.82
C ALA A 306 10.86 -5.33 -10.60
N GLU A 307 10.20 -5.16 -11.75
CA GLU A 307 10.42 -4.02 -12.64
C GLU A 307 9.43 -2.88 -12.42
N ALA A 308 8.62 -2.91 -11.37
CA ALA A 308 7.65 -1.86 -11.08
C ALA A 308 7.82 -1.27 -9.67
N ALA A 309 7.50 0.02 -9.54
CA ALA A 309 7.47 0.72 -8.27
C ALA A 309 6.06 1.24 -7.95
N LEU A 310 5.66 1.15 -6.69
CA LEU A 310 4.55 1.93 -6.15
C LEU A 310 5.11 3.25 -5.63
N VAL A 311 4.91 4.32 -6.39
CA VAL A 311 5.35 5.68 -6.02
C VAL A 311 4.26 6.31 -5.16
N GLN A 312 4.36 6.05 -3.83
CA GLN A 312 3.33 6.44 -2.88
C GLN A 312 3.88 6.60 -1.44
N PRO A 313 3.37 7.59 -0.70
CA PRO A 313 2.56 8.69 -1.21
C PRO A 313 3.40 9.71 -1.98
N ILE A 314 2.75 10.44 -2.87
CA ILE A 314 3.36 11.59 -3.54
C ILE A 314 2.98 12.84 -2.77
N PHE A 315 3.99 13.60 -2.37
CA PHE A 315 3.84 14.93 -1.78
C PHE A 315 3.99 15.97 -2.90
N THR A 316 2.90 16.65 -3.22
CA THR A 316 2.87 17.60 -4.34
C THR A 316 3.97 18.67 -4.32
N PRO A 317 4.35 19.27 -3.15
CA PRO A 317 5.41 20.25 -3.08
C PRO A 317 6.77 19.75 -3.59
N TYR A 318 7.04 18.45 -3.52
CA TYR A 318 8.29 17.87 -4.02
C TYR A 318 8.29 17.53 -5.53
N LEU A 319 7.20 17.78 -6.24
CA LEU A 319 7.13 17.49 -7.69
C LEU A 319 7.76 18.61 -8.54
N THR A 320 8.97 19.01 -8.24
CA THR A 320 9.76 19.88 -9.10
C THR A 320 10.38 19.08 -10.25
N PRO A 321 10.70 19.70 -11.40
CA PRO A 321 11.37 19.01 -12.50
C PRO A 321 12.68 18.32 -12.11
N GLU A 322 13.40 18.88 -11.16
CA GLU A 322 14.65 18.34 -10.65
C GLU A 322 14.43 17.09 -9.81
N HIS A 323 13.50 17.14 -8.85
CA HIS A 323 13.16 15.98 -8.02
C HIS A 323 12.56 14.85 -8.85
N ILE A 324 11.70 15.16 -9.83
CA ILE A 324 11.15 14.16 -10.75
C ILE A 324 12.29 13.46 -11.49
N ARG A 325 13.23 14.20 -12.08
CA ARG A 325 14.37 13.62 -12.80
C ARG A 325 15.23 12.75 -11.88
N SER A 326 15.75 13.32 -10.81
CA SER A 326 16.63 12.62 -9.88
C SER A 326 16.00 11.33 -9.34
N PHE A 327 14.73 11.38 -8.96
CA PHE A 327 14.02 10.24 -8.43
C PHE A 327 13.82 9.12 -9.47
N PHE A 328 13.31 9.44 -10.66
CA PHE A 328 13.04 8.43 -11.67
C PHE A 328 14.30 7.89 -12.34
N ASP A 329 15.36 8.70 -12.46
CA ASP A 329 16.68 8.21 -12.92
C ASP A 329 17.23 7.16 -11.97
N ARG A 330 17.11 7.38 -10.67
CA ARG A 330 17.51 6.40 -9.64
C ARG A 330 16.72 5.10 -9.74
N LEU A 331 15.39 5.16 -9.92
CA LEU A 331 14.57 3.98 -10.15
C LEU A 331 14.95 3.26 -11.44
N ARG A 332 15.15 4.02 -12.51
CA ARG A 332 15.49 3.48 -13.85
C ARG A 332 16.86 2.79 -13.85
N ALA A 333 17.83 3.31 -13.11
CA ALA A 333 19.15 2.71 -12.96
C ALA A 333 19.08 1.29 -12.35
N GLU A 334 18.12 1.04 -11.47
CA GLU A 334 17.87 -0.29 -10.90
C GLU A 334 16.97 -1.18 -11.79
N GLY A 335 16.65 -0.70 -13.01
CA GLY A 335 15.88 -1.42 -14.01
C GLY A 335 14.38 -1.43 -13.76
N ILE A 336 13.88 -0.53 -12.96
CA ILE A 336 12.45 -0.28 -12.86
C ILE A 336 11.99 0.42 -14.13
N ILE A 337 10.99 -0.13 -14.80
CA ILE A 337 10.46 0.35 -16.08
C ILE A 337 8.98 0.73 -16.00
N ASN A 338 8.37 0.55 -14.85
CA ASN A 338 6.99 0.96 -14.62
C ASN A 338 6.84 1.59 -13.24
N TYR A 339 5.95 2.56 -13.13
CA TYR A 339 5.57 3.09 -11.82
C TYR A 339 4.06 3.33 -11.73
N LYS A 340 3.55 3.24 -10.51
CA LYS A 340 2.17 3.57 -10.16
C LYS A 340 2.18 4.77 -9.24
N PRO A 341 1.73 5.96 -9.69
CA PRO A 341 1.63 7.14 -8.84
C PRO A 341 0.39 7.07 -7.94
N GLU A 342 0.54 7.46 -6.69
CA GLU A 342 -0.57 7.67 -5.77
C GLU A 342 -0.28 8.87 -4.86
N PHE A 343 -1.11 9.91 -4.96
CA PHE A 343 -0.95 11.11 -4.16
C PHE A 343 -1.28 10.85 -2.71
N LEU A 344 -0.62 11.60 -1.83
CA LEU A 344 -0.97 11.64 -0.42
C LEU A 344 -2.47 11.90 -0.28
N THR A 345 -3.10 11.10 0.54
CA THR A 345 -4.44 11.34 1.05
C THR A 345 -4.32 11.41 2.56
N ALA A 346 -4.71 12.50 3.18
CA ALA A 346 -4.47 12.75 4.58
C ALA A 346 -5.75 13.08 5.34
N CYS A 347 -5.82 12.69 6.61
CA CYS A 347 -6.75 13.34 7.54
C CYS A 347 -6.18 14.69 7.96
N MET A 348 -6.98 15.55 8.58
CA MET A 348 -6.54 16.90 8.95
C MET A 348 -5.43 16.89 10.00
N GLU A 349 -5.41 15.88 10.87
CA GLU A 349 -4.33 15.68 11.84
C GLU A 349 -3.01 15.39 11.13
N ASN A 350 -3.00 14.44 10.21
CA ASN A 350 -1.81 14.12 9.44
C ASN A 350 -1.36 15.30 8.58
N LEU A 351 -2.32 16.03 7.98
CA LEU A 351 -2.01 17.21 7.19
C LEU A 351 -1.36 18.31 8.03
N ALA A 352 -1.91 18.58 9.21
CA ALA A 352 -1.35 19.58 10.13
C ALA A 352 0.06 19.22 10.59
N MET A 353 0.30 17.95 10.90
CA MET A 353 1.61 17.43 11.26
C MET A 353 2.60 17.52 10.10
N LEU A 354 2.22 16.98 8.95
CA LEU A 354 3.10 16.92 7.78
C LEU A 354 3.48 18.31 7.28
N GLY A 355 2.52 19.26 7.25
CA GLY A 355 2.80 20.63 6.89
C GLY A 355 3.84 21.27 7.82
N GLN A 356 3.68 21.12 9.13
CA GLN A 356 4.63 21.68 10.10
C GLN A 356 6.01 21.03 10.01
N ILE A 357 6.09 19.72 9.76
CA ILE A 357 7.38 19.03 9.56
C ILE A 357 8.05 19.55 8.28
N LEU A 358 7.30 19.70 7.18
CA LEU A 358 7.82 20.34 5.96
C LEU A 358 8.33 21.74 6.23
N GLY A 359 7.56 22.54 6.99
CA GLY A 359 7.87 23.90 7.35
C GLY A 359 9.07 24.06 8.31
N HIS A 360 9.49 22.99 8.97
CA HIS A 360 10.75 22.96 9.71
C HIS A 360 11.96 23.04 8.76
N PHE A 361 11.84 22.45 7.58
CA PHE A 361 12.88 22.47 6.55
C PHE A 361 12.74 23.67 5.62
N ASP A 362 11.49 23.97 5.20
CA ASP A 362 11.19 25.04 4.26
C ASP A 362 9.73 25.49 4.40
N LYS A 363 9.54 26.78 4.73
CA LYS A 363 8.20 27.39 4.90
C LYS A 363 7.41 27.50 3.60
N ASP A 364 8.06 27.56 2.46
CA ASP A 364 7.39 27.57 1.16
C ASP A 364 6.79 26.20 0.82
N LEU A 365 7.45 25.11 1.23
CA LEU A 365 6.89 23.76 1.10
C LEU A 365 5.68 23.54 2.02
N GLU A 366 5.72 24.07 3.24
CA GLU A 366 4.57 24.03 4.15
C GLU A 366 3.38 24.77 3.54
N ARG A 367 3.60 26.00 3.05
CA ARG A 367 2.57 26.79 2.38
C ARG A 367 1.98 26.03 1.20
N ALA A 368 2.83 25.53 0.31
CA ALA A 368 2.42 24.79 -0.87
C ALA A 368 1.59 23.53 -0.53
N LEU A 369 1.96 22.79 0.53
CA LEU A 369 1.18 21.64 0.97
C LEU A 369 -0.23 22.06 1.42
N TYR A 370 -0.35 23.11 2.22
CA TYR A 370 -1.68 23.57 2.65
C TYR A 370 -2.50 24.09 1.47
N GLU A 371 -1.91 24.86 0.56
CA GLU A 371 -2.59 25.32 -0.66
C GLU A 371 -3.11 24.19 -1.53
N ASP A 372 -2.33 23.12 -1.68
CA ASP A 372 -2.70 21.95 -2.48
C ASP A 372 -3.81 21.10 -1.84
N TYR A 373 -3.91 21.09 -0.51
CA TYR A 373 -4.75 20.17 0.25
C TYR A 373 -5.95 20.83 0.97
N ILE A 374 -5.89 22.13 1.26
CA ILE A 374 -7.01 22.89 1.79
C ILE A 374 -7.92 23.28 0.62
N MET A 375 -8.85 22.41 0.29
CA MET A 375 -9.60 22.53 -0.95
C MET A 375 -10.92 23.23 -0.76
N PRO A 376 -11.35 24.01 -1.79
CA PRO A 376 -12.72 24.54 -1.84
C PRO A 376 -13.77 23.43 -1.71
N GLU A 377 -14.93 23.78 -1.18
CA GLU A 377 -16.01 22.85 -0.81
C GLU A 377 -16.55 21.95 -1.92
N ASN A 378 -16.24 22.26 -3.18
CA ASN A 378 -16.78 21.57 -4.35
C ASN A 378 -15.87 20.46 -4.92
N SER A 379 -14.79 20.08 -4.24
CA SER A 379 -13.93 19.02 -4.73
C SER A 379 -14.59 17.65 -4.62
N ASP A 380 -14.53 16.86 -5.68
CA ASP A 380 -15.05 15.48 -5.73
C ASP A 380 -14.44 14.56 -4.66
N HIS A 381 -13.38 15.02 -3.99
CA HIS A 381 -12.68 14.29 -2.94
C HIS A 381 -13.35 14.32 -1.56
N LYS A 382 -14.32 15.18 -1.32
CA LYS A 382 -15.10 15.25 -0.05
C LYS A 382 -15.79 13.95 0.36
N LYS A 383 -15.93 12.99 -0.56
CA LYS A 383 -16.63 11.72 -0.30
C LYS A 383 -15.79 10.66 0.42
N GLN A 384 -14.54 10.94 0.75
CA GLN A 384 -13.65 9.98 1.42
C GLN A 384 -13.55 10.24 2.92
N ARG A 385 -14.62 10.01 3.68
CA ARG A 385 -14.59 9.86 5.15
C ARG A 385 -13.67 10.84 5.92
N GLY A 386 -13.77 12.15 5.64
CA GLY A 386 -12.99 13.17 6.35
C GLY A 386 -11.53 13.31 5.93
N ARG A 387 -11.12 12.65 4.86
CA ARG A 387 -9.78 12.74 4.28
C ARG A 387 -9.74 13.75 3.14
N THR A 388 -8.59 14.38 2.96
CA THR A 388 -8.30 15.31 1.86
C THR A 388 -7.22 14.76 0.95
N ALA A 389 -7.25 15.19 -0.30
CA ALA A 389 -6.27 14.86 -1.33
C ALA A 389 -6.11 16.08 -2.27
N PRO A 390 -5.06 16.17 -3.08
CA PRO A 390 -4.91 17.25 -4.03
C PRO A 390 -6.07 17.29 -5.04
N ASP A 391 -6.34 18.48 -5.57
CA ASP A 391 -7.32 18.69 -6.61
C ASP A 391 -7.10 17.75 -7.81
N ARG A 392 -8.20 17.43 -8.49
CA ARG A 392 -8.17 16.59 -9.68
C ARG A 392 -7.30 17.19 -10.79
N ALA A 393 -7.44 18.49 -11.06
CA ALA A 393 -6.67 19.16 -12.11
C ALA A 393 -5.17 19.15 -11.77
N LEU A 394 -4.83 19.51 -10.55
CA LEU A 394 -3.45 19.45 -10.03
C LEU A 394 -2.89 18.02 -10.08
N SER A 395 -3.67 17.03 -9.66
CA SER A 395 -3.26 15.62 -9.71
C SER A 395 -2.97 15.16 -11.15
N ILE A 396 -3.83 15.51 -12.12
CA ILE A 396 -3.64 15.14 -13.53
C ILE A 396 -2.42 15.88 -14.13
N ASP A 397 -2.25 17.16 -13.83
CA ASP A 397 -1.10 17.93 -14.30
C ASP A 397 0.22 17.32 -13.79
N ASN A 398 0.28 17.02 -12.51
CA ASN A 398 1.44 16.36 -11.92
C ASN A 398 1.71 14.97 -12.51
N ILE A 399 0.67 14.17 -12.78
CA ILE A 399 0.82 12.90 -13.50
C ILE A 399 1.43 13.13 -14.88
N ARG A 400 0.93 14.12 -15.65
CA ARG A 400 1.47 14.44 -16.98
C ARG A 400 2.95 14.85 -16.90
N ARG A 401 3.31 15.72 -15.96
CA ARG A 401 4.70 16.15 -15.76
C ARG A 401 5.63 14.97 -15.45
N MET A 402 5.21 14.04 -14.61
CA MET A 402 5.97 12.82 -14.36
C MET A 402 6.06 11.96 -15.63
N MET A 403 4.94 11.78 -16.36
CA MET A 403 4.90 10.97 -17.58
C MET A 403 5.78 11.57 -18.70
N ASP A 404 5.78 12.89 -18.86
CA ASP A 404 6.58 13.58 -19.88
C ASP A 404 8.08 13.28 -19.70
N TYR A 405 8.54 13.23 -18.47
CA TYR A 405 9.93 12.86 -18.19
C TYR A 405 10.14 11.33 -18.28
N THR A 406 9.34 10.53 -17.62
CA THR A 406 9.57 9.09 -17.49
C THR A 406 9.49 8.37 -18.83
N LYS A 407 8.67 8.86 -19.76
CA LYS A 407 8.60 8.36 -21.14
C LYS A 407 9.92 8.54 -21.90
N GLN A 408 10.65 9.64 -21.66
CA GLN A 408 11.94 9.90 -22.30
C GLN A 408 13.01 8.89 -21.87
N ILE A 409 12.92 8.36 -20.66
CA ILE A 409 13.83 7.36 -20.09
C ILE A 409 13.30 5.92 -20.21
N GLY A 410 12.24 5.70 -21.00
CA GLY A 410 11.69 4.37 -21.28
C GLY A 410 10.93 3.73 -20.12
N MET A 411 10.36 4.56 -19.24
CA MET A 411 9.44 4.08 -18.19
C MET A 411 7.99 4.35 -18.58
N SER A 412 7.10 3.47 -18.14
CA SER A 412 5.66 3.59 -18.33
C SER A 412 4.93 3.83 -17.00
N THR A 413 3.71 4.33 -17.12
CA THR A 413 2.83 4.60 -15.98
C THR A 413 1.68 3.60 -15.97
N SER A 414 1.43 2.98 -14.83
CA SER A 414 0.19 2.26 -14.57
C SER A 414 -0.63 3.00 -13.50
N ILE A 415 -1.93 2.78 -13.46
CA ILE A 415 -2.78 3.45 -12.47
C ILE A 415 -3.84 2.50 -11.94
N CYS A 416 -4.07 2.55 -10.64
CA CYS A 416 -5.14 1.81 -10.00
C CYS A 416 -6.50 2.18 -10.62
N TYR A 417 -7.33 1.16 -10.91
CA TYR A 417 -8.68 1.38 -11.45
C TYR A 417 -9.49 2.38 -10.62
N TRP A 418 -9.35 2.35 -9.31
CA TRP A 418 -10.03 3.26 -8.41
C TRP A 418 -9.57 4.71 -8.61
N VAL A 419 -8.26 4.95 -8.63
CA VAL A 419 -7.67 6.27 -8.88
C VAL A 419 -8.05 6.76 -10.28
N ARG A 420 -8.01 5.87 -11.29
CA ARG A 420 -8.48 6.16 -12.65
C ARG A 420 -9.91 6.68 -12.66
N LYS A 421 -10.80 6.02 -11.93
CA LYS A 421 -12.21 6.42 -11.84
C LYS A 421 -12.39 7.75 -11.13
N GLN A 422 -11.68 7.97 -10.03
CA GLN A 422 -11.72 9.21 -9.26
C GLN A 422 -11.22 10.40 -10.08
N LEU A 423 -10.08 10.25 -10.72
CA LEU A 423 -9.46 11.29 -11.53
C LEU A 423 -10.06 11.36 -12.96
N ARG A 424 -10.98 10.48 -13.32
CA ARG A 424 -11.59 10.37 -14.67
C ARG A 424 -10.52 10.25 -15.76
N ILE A 425 -9.51 9.43 -15.55
CA ILE A 425 -8.42 9.21 -16.49
C ILE A 425 -8.87 8.24 -17.57
N GLY A 426 -8.86 8.71 -18.83
CA GLY A 426 -9.15 7.92 -20.02
C GLY A 426 -7.97 7.05 -20.48
N ASN A 427 -8.22 6.16 -21.43
CA ASN A 427 -7.18 5.31 -22.03
C ASN A 427 -6.22 6.10 -22.94
N ASP A 428 -6.65 7.27 -23.38
CA ASP A 428 -5.85 8.25 -24.14
C ASP A 428 -4.69 8.81 -23.32
N LEU A 429 -4.89 9.00 -22.01
CA LEU A 429 -3.84 9.47 -21.11
C LEU A 429 -3.00 8.30 -20.56
N ILE A 430 -3.65 7.30 -19.96
CA ILE A 430 -2.97 6.12 -19.42
C ILE A 430 -3.76 4.87 -19.87
N PRO A 431 -3.20 4.02 -20.74
CA PRO A 431 -3.82 2.78 -21.17
C PRO A 431 -4.11 1.82 -19.99
N ILE A 432 -5.08 0.91 -20.14
CA ILE A 432 -5.35 -0.14 -19.14
C ILE A 432 -4.14 -1.07 -19.03
N ILE A 433 -3.56 -1.45 -20.17
CA ILE A 433 -2.26 -2.12 -20.24
C ILE A 433 -1.36 -1.16 -21.01
N ASN A 434 -0.28 -0.72 -20.38
CA ASN A 434 0.63 0.23 -20.99
C ASN A 434 1.65 -0.44 -21.94
N GLU A 435 2.48 0.37 -22.58
CA GLU A 435 3.46 -0.04 -23.59
C GLU A 435 4.48 -1.08 -23.08
N ASN A 436 4.79 -1.05 -21.80
CA ASN A 436 5.67 -2.03 -21.14
C ASN A 436 4.91 -3.25 -20.60
N GLY A 437 3.63 -3.37 -20.89
CA GLY A 437 2.80 -4.52 -20.53
C GLY A 437 2.32 -4.53 -19.07
N PHE A 438 2.39 -3.41 -18.37
CA PHE A 438 1.86 -3.29 -17.00
C PHE A 438 0.44 -2.77 -16.98
N GLN A 439 -0.31 -3.21 -15.98
CA GLN A 439 -1.69 -2.81 -15.72
C GLN A 439 -1.85 -2.36 -14.27
N CYS A 440 -3.08 -2.19 -13.83
CA CYS A 440 -3.46 -1.78 -12.46
C CYS A 440 -2.51 -2.34 -11.39
N LEU A 441 -2.11 -1.50 -10.43
CA LEU A 441 -1.15 -1.79 -9.37
C LEU A 441 0.26 -2.15 -9.85
N GLY A 442 0.57 -1.96 -11.13
CA GLY A 442 1.86 -2.34 -11.70
C GLY A 442 2.00 -3.85 -11.94
N TYR A 443 0.89 -4.58 -12.09
CA TYR A 443 0.92 -5.97 -12.49
C TYR A 443 1.47 -6.13 -13.90
N GLN A 444 2.40 -7.05 -14.07
CA GLN A 444 2.95 -7.40 -15.38
C GLN A 444 2.01 -8.36 -16.13
N SER A 445 1.42 -7.91 -17.24
CA SER A 445 0.41 -8.66 -17.98
C SER A 445 0.93 -10.00 -18.52
N LYS A 446 2.24 -10.12 -18.82
CA LYS A 446 2.83 -11.39 -19.28
C LYS A 446 2.72 -12.55 -18.29
N LEU A 447 2.67 -12.24 -16.96
CA LEU A 447 2.47 -13.25 -15.91
C LEU A 447 1.06 -13.88 -15.98
N PHE A 448 0.16 -13.30 -16.76
CA PHE A 448 -1.25 -13.65 -16.82
C PHE A 448 -1.71 -14.02 -18.25
N LYS A 449 -0.77 -14.13 -19.19
CA LYS A 449 -1.06 -14.34 -20.62
C LYS A 449 -1.51 -15.76 -21.01
N ASN A 450 -1.54 -16.70 -20.09
CA ASN A 450 -2.01 -18.06 -20.37
C ASN A 450 -3.52 -18.20 -20.13
N GLN A 451 -4.29 -17.21 -20.58
CA GLN A 451 -5.75 -17.18 -20.47
C GLN A 451 -6.38 -16.89 -21.82
#